data_afd7c430ec404091e6b83c7aca946d23
#
_entry.id   afd7c430ec404091e6b83c7aca946d23
#
_cell.length_a   1.000
_cell.length_b   1.000
_cell.length_c   1.000
_cell.angle_alpha   90.00
_cell.angle_beta   90.00
_cell.angle_gamma   90.00
#
_symmetry.space_group_name_H-M   'P 1'
#
loop_
_entity.id
_entity.type
_entity.pdbx_description
1 polymer ?
#
loop_
_entity_poly.entity_id
_entity_poly.type
_entity_poly.pdbx_seq_one_letter_code
_entity_poly.pdbx_strand_id
1 'polypeptide(L)'
;MDLGIERIEILLLIAALVAIVTRRLKVPLSIGLVLAGIALAFVPVTSNITITKDLIFTIFLPPLVYEAALFIRWTELRRDLPVILSYATVGVLLSAAVTAAGMHLLVGWPWPSAILFGVLIAATDPVSVIAAFKEAGVRGRLRLLVEAESLFNDSTAAVA
;
A
#
# COMPACT_ATOMS: atom_id res chain seq x y z
N MET A 1 16.89 -2.87 -26.29
CA MET A 1 16.67 -1.95 -25.17
C MET A 1 15.40 -1.08 -25.37
N ASP A 2 14.98 -0.89 -26.62
CA ASP A 2 13.86 0.02 -26.99
C ASP A 2 12.45 -0.53 -26.65
N LEU A 3 12.26 -1.85 -26.70
CA LEU A 3 10.97 -2.50 -26.41
C LEU A 3 10.46 -2.29 -24.95
N GLY A 4 11.33 -1.94 -24.03
CA GLY A 4 10.95 -1.65 -22.64
C GLY A 4 10.39 -0.23 -22.47
N ILE A 5 10.93 0.73 -23.19
CA ILE A 5 10.55 2.15 -23.08
C ILE A 5 9.17 2.34 -23.70
N GLU A 6 8.92 1.85 -24.89
CA GLU A 6 7.62 1.92 -25.56
C GLU A 6 6.48 1.33 -24.70
N ARG A 7 6.73 0.23 -24.04
CA ARG A 7 5.74 -0.39 -23.14
C ARG A 7 5.45 0.46 -21.90
N ILE A 8 6.50 1.06 -21.32
CA ILE A 8 6.34 1.99 -20.19
C ILE A 8 5.54 3.20 -20.62
N GLU A 9 5.81 3.76 -21.78
CA GLU A 9 5.06 4.89 -22.34
C GLU A 9 3.58 4.55 -22.55
N ILE A 10 3.27 3.36 -23.10
CA ILE A 10 1.89 2.89 -23.27
C ILE A 10 1.20 2.73 -21.90
N LEU A 11 1.86 2.14 -20.91
CA LEU A 11 1.31 1.98 -19.56
C LEU A 11 1.05 3.33 -18.89
N LEU A 12 1.96 4.30 -19.04
CA LEU A 12 1.77 5.65 -18.52
C LEU A 12 0.63 6.38 -19.23
N LEU A 13 0.48 6.20 -20.53
CA LEU A 13 -0.63 6.77 -21.30
C LEU A 13 -1.98 6.18 -20.84
N ILE A 14 -2.03 4.87 -20.64
CA ILE A 14 -3.24 4.21 -20.12
C ILE A 14 -3.52 4.69 -18.69
N ALA A 15 -2.52 4.80 -17.83
CA ALA A 15 -2.70 5.32 -16.47
C ALA A 15 -3.23 6.77 -16.48
N ALA A 16 -2.72 7.62 -17.38
CA ALA A 16 -3.21 8.98 -17.55
C ALA A 16 -4.68 9.02 -18.03
N LEU A 17 -5.05 8.18 -18.99
CA LEU A 17 -6.44 8.06 -19.45
C LEU A 17 -7.36 7.59 -18.32
N VAL A 18 -6.94 6.59 -17.57
CA VAL A 18 -7.69 6.09 -16.39
C VAL A 18 -7.86 7.20 -15.36
N ALA A 19 -6.82 7.99 -15.09
CA ALA A 19 -6.89 9.11 -14.16
C ALA A 19 -7.93 10.17 -14.61
N ILE A 20 -8.03 10.45 -15.91
CA ILE A 20 -9.03 11.37 -16.45
C ILE A 20 -10.45 10.81 -16.29
N VAL A 21 -10.64 9.54 -16.62
CA VAL A 21 -11.94 8.85 -16.54
C VAL A 21 -12.42 8.74 -15.10
N THR A 22 -11.57 8.28 -14.17
CA THR A 22 -11.91 8.13 -12.75
C THR A 22 -12.27 9.45 -12.10
N ARG A 23 -11.56 10.54 -12.45
CA ARG A 23 -11.92 11.89 -11.98
C ARG A 23 -13.31 12.31 -12.47
N ARG A 24 -13.69 12.01 -13.71
CA ARG A 24 -15.02 12.31 -14.23
C ARG A 24 -16.12 11.49 -13.56
N LEU A 25 -15.83 10.22 -13.26
CA LEU A 25 -16.77 9.29 -12.61
C LEU A 25 -16.82 9.45 -11.09
N LYS A 26 -15.97 10.32 -10.49
CA LYS A 26 -15.82 10.49 -9.03
C LYS A 26 -15.46 9.18 -8.33
N VAL A 27 -14.71 8.31 -8.98
CA VAL A 27 -14.20 7.04 -8.45
C VAL A 27 -12.73 7.24 -8.02
N PRO A 28 -12.29 6.64 -6.91
CA PRO A 28 -10.88 6.66 -6.51
C PRO A 28 -9.96 6.16 -7.63
N LEU A 29 -8.86 6.87 -7.86
CA LEU A 29 -7.89 6.54 -8.92
C LEU A 29 -7.34 5.12 -8.78
N SER A 30 -7.06 4.68 -7.55
CA SER A 30 -6.56 3.35 -7.25
C SER A 30 -7.47 2.24 -7.76
N ILE A 31 -8.78 2.38 -7.57
CA ILE A 31 -9.77 1.42 -8.08
C ILE A 31 -9.73 1.37 -9.61
N GLY A 32 -9.69 2.54 -10.25
CA GLY A 32 -9.62 2.63 -11.72
C GLY A 32 -8.35 1.98 -12.27
N LEU A 33 -7.20 2.20 -11.64
CA LEU A 33 -5.93 1.60 -12.05
C LEU A 33 -5.92 0.08 -11.86
N VAL A 34 -6.50 -0.43 -10.77
CA VAL A 34 -6.61 -1.88 -10.55
C VAL A 34 -7.49 -2.53 -11.63
N LEU A 35 -8.66 -1.94 -11.92
CA LEU A 35 -9.55 -2.46 -12.96
C LEU A 35 -8.90 -2.41 -14.34
N ALA A 36 -8.20 -1.31 -14.67
CA ALA A 36 -7.45 -1.20 -15.92
C ALA A 36 -6.32 -2.23 -15.98
N GLY A 37 -5.60 -2.47 -14.88
CA GLY A 37 -4.56 -3.50 -14.80
C GLY A 37 -5.10 -4.91 -15.03
N ILE A 38 -6.25 -5.22 -14.42
CA ILE A 38 -6.94 -6.50 -14.66
C ILE A 38 -7.34 -6.64 -16.13
N ALA A 39 -7.92 -5.59 -16.73
CA ALA A 39 -8.30 -5.62 -18.14
C ALA A 39 -7.08 -5.81 -19.07
N LEU A 40 -5.96 -5.14 -18.76
CA LEU A 40 -4.70 -5.29 -19.50
C LEU A 40 -4.08 -6.68 -19.37
N ALA A 41 -4.29 -7.38 -18.26
CA ALA A 41 -3.78 -8.75 -18.08
C ALA A 41 -4.33 -9.75 -19.12
N PHE A 42 -5.48 -9.45 -19.71
CA PHE A 42 -6.05 -10.26 -20.80
C PHE A 42 -5.53 -9.88 -22.20
N VAL A 43 -4.71 -8.83 -22.29
CA VAL A 43 -4.15 -8.35 -23.58
C VAL A 43 -2.67 -8.79 -23.67
N PRO A 44 -2.26 -9.45 -24.77
CA PRO A 44 -0.90 -10.00 -24.90
C PRO A 44 0.22 -8.93 -24.90
N VAL A 45 -0.10 -7.66 -24.93
CA VAL A 45 0.87 -6.56 -24.89
C VAL A 45 1.70 -6.55 -23.59
N THR A 46 1.17 -7.12 -22.50
CA THR A 46 1.82 -7.11 -21.18
C THR A 46 2.53 -8.41 -20.82
N SER A 47 2.50 -9.42 -21.68
CA SER A 47 2.93 -10.79 -21.39
C SER A 47 4.40 -10.99 -20.98
N ASN A 48 5.24 -9.97 -21.10
CA ASN A 48 6.67 -10.02 -20.75
C ASN A 48 7.12 -8.97 -19.73
N ILE A 49 6.17 -8.32 -19.05
CA ILE A 49 6.50 -7.37 -17.97
C ILE A 49 6.51 -8.14 -16.67
N THR A 50 7.69 -8.48 -16.18
CA THR A 50 7.86 -9.07 -14.86
C THR A 50 8.22 -7.97 -13.86
N ILE A 51 7.42 -7.83 -12.82
CA ILE A 51 7.74 -6.96 -11.69
C ILE A 51 8.78 -7.70 -10.85
N THR A 52 10.04 -7.28 -10.93
CA THR A 52 11.12 -7.85 -10.13
C THR A 52 11.21 -7.16 -8.77
N LYS A 53 11.78 -7.84 -7.77
CA LYS A 53 12.06 -7.25 -6.46
C LYS A 53 12.88 -5.96 -6.59
N ASP A 54 13.91 -5.97 -7.43
CA ASP A 54 14.79 -4.81 -7.64
C ASP A 54 14.03 -3.61 -8.20
N LEU A 55 13.08 -3.84 -9.11
CA LEU A 55 12.24 -2.77 -9.65
C LEU A 55 11.38 -2.14 -8.54
N ILE A 56 10.76 -2.97 -7.69
CA ILE A 56 9.93 -2.49 -6.58
C ILE A 56 10.78 -1.71 -5.58
N PHE A 57 11.87 -2.31 -5.08
CA PHE A 57 12.65 -1.72 -3.99
C PHE A 57 13.54 -0.55 -4.43
N THR A 58 14.00 -0.52 -5.69
CA THR A 58 14.92 0.52 -6.16
C THR A 58 14.21 1.68 -6.85
N ILE A 59 13.11 1.42 -7.56
CA ILE A 59 12.44 2.43 -8.38
C ILE A 59 11.12 2.90 -7.77
N PHE A 60 10.26 1.97 -7.31
CA PHE A 60 8.93 2.36 -6.83
C PHE A 60 8.89 2.76 -5.36
N LEU A 61 9.56 1.99 -4.50
CA LEU A 61 9.50 2.22 -3.04
C LEU A 61 10.09 3.57 -2.61
N PRO A 62 11.28 4.00 -3.07
CA PRO A 62 11.88 5.25 -2.61
C PRO A 62 11.03 6.50 -2.86
N PRO A 63 10.43 6.72 -4.05
CA PRO A 63 9.55 7.86 -4.27
C PRO A 63 8.29 7.83 -3.40
N LEU A 64 7.69 6.63 -3.20
CA LEU A 64 6.49 6.47 -2.36
C LEU A 64 6.76 6.80 -0.90
N VAL A 65 7.86 6.26 -0.36
CA VAL A 65 8.27 6.55 1.03
C VAL A 65 8.64 8.03 1.19
N TYR A 66 9.34 8.60 0.20
CA TYR A 66 9.71 10.00 0.21
C TYR A 66 8.50 10.92 0.17
N GLU A 67 7.52 10.65 -0.70
CA GLU A 67 6.26 11.39 -0.76
C GLU A 67 5.52 11.34 0.59
N ALA A 68 5.35 10.15 1.16
CA ALA A 68 4.70 9.99 2.46
C ALA A 68 5.44 10.77 3.56
N ALA A 69 6.77 10.71 3.58
CA ALA A 69 7.60 11.40 4.56
C ALA A 69 7.52 12.94 4.46
N LEU A 70 7.35 13.50 3.25
CA LEU A 70 7.25 14.95 3.05
C LEU A 70 6.05 15.60 3.74
N PHE A 71 4.95 14.87 3.88
CA PHE A 71 3.72 15.39 4.49
C PHE A 71 3.73 15.27 6.02
N ILE A 72 4.65 14.49 6.60
CA ILE A 72 4.75 14.29 8.04
C ILE A 72 5.62 15.36 8.67
N ARG A 73 5.05 16.18 9.54
CA ARG A 73 5.80 17.20 10.28
C ARG A 73 6.60 16.57 11.42
N TRP A 74 7.91 16.69 11.36
CA TRP A 74 8.84 16.12 12.35
C TRP A 74 8.51 16.47 13.81
N THR A 75 8.11 17.70 14.07
CA THR A 75 7.75 18.15 15.42
C THR A 75 6.55 17.42 16.02
N GLU A 76 5.58 17.08 15.18
CA GLU A 76 4.38 16.34 15.58
C GLU A 76 4.69 14.84 15.68
N LEU A 77 5.40 14.30 14.69
CA LEU A 77 5.84 12.91 14.67
C LEU A 77 6.64 12.54 15.91
N ARG A 78 7.65 13.34 16.26
CA ARG A 78 8.51 13.10 17.42
C ARG A 78 7.74 13.02 18.73
N ARG A 79 6.71 13.82 18.90
CA ARG A 79 5.89 13.82 20.12
C ARG A 79 5.10 12.53 20.29
N ASP A 80 4.56 12.00 19.20
CA ASP A 80 3.68 10.84 19.21
C ASP A 80 4.42 9.54 18.78
N LEU A 81 5.73 9.61 18.54
CA LEU A 81 6.55 8.50 18.07
C LEU A 81 6.44 7.22 18.93
N PRO A 82 6.45 7.27 20.29
CA PRO A 82 6.29 6.05 21.09
C PRO A 82 4.93 5.38 20.85
N VAL A 83 3.88 6.17 20.67
CA VAL A 83 2.53 5.66 20.39
C VAL A 83 2.49 5.03 19.00
N ILE A 84 3.02 5.75 18.00
CA ILE A 84 3.07 5.27 16.61
C ILE A 84 3.86 3.95 16.52
N LEU A 85 5.05 3.89 17.13
CA LEU A 85 5.86 2.68 17.12
C LEU A 85 5.19 1.51 17.84
N SER A 86 4.49 1.76 18.96
CA SER A 86 3.76 0.70 19.64
C SER A 86 2.62 0.14 18.78
N TYR A 87 1.86 0.97 18.10
CA TYR A 87 0.82 0.51 17.18
C TYR A 87 1.42 -0.21 15.96
N ALA A 88 2.44 0.35 15.35
CA ALA A 88 3.10 -0.22 14.17
C ALA A 88 3.84 -1.55 14.45
N THR A 89 4.23 -1.82 15.69
CA THR A 89 4.89 -3.09 16.04
C THR A 89 3.93 -4.06 16.72
N VAL A 90 3.39 -3.70 17.87
CA VAL A 90 2.50 -4.57 18.65
C VAL A 90 1.18 -4.81 17.91
N GLY A 91 0.64 -3.78 17.24
CA GLY A 91 -0.56 -3.89 16.41
C GLY A 91 -0.38 -4.88 15.27
N VAL A 92 0.72 -4.76 14.52
CA VAL A 92 1.07 -5.68 13.42
C VAL A 92 1.23 -7.11 13.92
N LEU A 93 2.01 -7.32 15.00
CA LEU A 93 2.24 -8.66 15.55
C LEU A 93 0.94 -9.31 16.06
N LEU A 94 0.09 -8.54 16.75
CA LEU A 94 -1.22 -9.01 17.19
C LEU A 94 -2.14 -9.35 16.02
N SER A 95 -2.25 -8.47 15.05
CA SER A 95 -3.06 -8.66 13.85
C SER A 95 -2.59 -9.90 13.08
N ALA A 96 -1.28 -10.01 12.86
CA ALA A 96 -0.67 -11.17 12.20
C ALA A 96 -0.94 -12.48 12.97
N ALA A 97 -0.77 -12.47 14.30
CA ALA A 97 -1.01 -13.65 15.13
C ALA A 97 -2.48 -14.10 15.12
N VAL A 98 -3.43 -13.15 15.25
CA VAL A 98 -4.86 -13.47 15.21
C VAL A 98 -5.27 -14.00 13.84
N THR A 99 -4.79 -13.37 12.77
CA THR A 99 -5.06 -13.80 11.39
C THR A 99 -4.47 -15.19 11.13
N ALA A 100 -3.21 -15.41 11.53
CA ALA A 100 -2.54 -16.70 11.37
C ALA A 100 -3.26 -17.82 12.16
N ALA A 101 -3.65 -17.54 13.41
CA ALA A 101 -4.41 -18.49 14.21
C ALA A 101 -5.78 -18.80 13.56
N GLY A 102 -6.49 -17.80 13.09
CA GLY A 102 -7.75 -17.97 12.36
C GLY A 102 -7.58 -18.84 11.11
N MET A 103 -6.57 -18.56 10.30
CA MET A 103 -6.29 -19.33 9.09
C MET A 103 -5.89 -20.78 9.40
N HIS A 104 -5.11 -20.98 10.45
CA HIS A 104 -4.73 -22.34 10.86
C HIS A 104 -5.91 -23.12 11.45
N LEU A 105 -6.64 -22.52 12.40
CA LEU A 105 -7.68 -23.23 13.15
C LEU A 105 -8.99 -23.40 12.40
N LEU A 106 -9.39 -22.40 11.59
CA LEU A 106 -10.69 -22.41 10.90
C LEU A 106 -10.59 -22.92 9.45
N VAL A 107 -9.48 -22.63 8.77
CA VAL A 107 -9.28 -22.98 7.35
C VAL A 107 -8.37 -24.20 7.17
N GLY A 108 -7.61 -24.57 8.21
CA GLY A 108 -6.73 -25.75 8.20
C GLY A 108 -5.40 -25.51 7.47
N TRP A 109 -4.98 -24.26 7.28
CA TRP A 109 -3.69 -23.97 6.65
C TRP A 109 -2.51 -24.40 7.52
N PRO A 110 -1.38 -24.84 6.91
CA PRO A 110 -0.14 -25.05 7.65
C PRO A 110 0.34 -23.75 8.31
N TRP A 111 0.90 -23.86 9.52
CA TRP A 111 1.39 -22.70 10.27
C TRP A 111 2.28 -21.74 9.46
N PRO A 112 3.28 -22.20 8.67
CA PRO A 112 4.12 -21.29 7.92
C PRO A 112 3.33 -20.42 6.92
N SER A 113 2.38 -21.03 6.22
CA SER A 113 1.54 -20.31 5.26
C SER A 113 0.55 -19.36 5.95
N ALA A 114 -0.01 -19.79 7.10
CA ALA A 114 -0.92 -18.97 7.88
C ALA A 114 -0.21 -17.75 8.49
N ILE A 115 1.02 -17.93 9.01
CA ILE A 115 1.84 -16.83 9.54
C ILE A 115 2.21 -15.85 8.42
N LEU A 116 2.71 -16.34 7.29
CA LEU A 116 3.06 -15.49 6.15
C LEU A 116 1.86 -14.66 5.68
N PHE A 117 0.70 -15.28 5.58
CA PHE A 117 -0.54 -14.60 5.22
C PHE A 117 -0.96 -13.58 6.28
N GLY A 118 -0.83 -13.92 7.57
CA GLY A 118 -1.13 -13.02 8.67
C GLY A 118 -0.26 -11.76 8.65
N VAL A 119 1.04 -11.92 8.43
CA VAL A 119 1.98 -10.78 8.30
C VAL A 119 1.65 -9.93 7.08
N LEU A 120 1.36 -10.57 5.94
CA LEU A 120 1.02 -9.87 4.70
C LEU A 120 -0.22 -8.98 4.85
N ILE A 121 -1.24 -9.47 5.56
CA ILE A 121 -2.50 -8.71 5.77
C ILE A 121 -2.38 -7.69 6.90
N ALA A 122 -1.44 -7.87 7.82
CA ALA A 122 -1.26 -6.97 8.96
C ALA A 122 -0.75 -5.58 8.54
N ALA A 123 -0.07 -5.46 7.40
CA ALA A 123 0.25 -4.16 6.80
C ALA A 123 -1.03 -3.52 6.23
N THR A 124 -1.33 -2.31 6.66
CA THR A 124 -2.56 -1.60 6.29
C THR A 124 -2.25 -0.32 5.52
N ASP A 125 -2.97 -0.10 4.42
CA ASP A 125 -2.90 1.16 3.66
C ASP A 125 -4.00 2.11 4.12
N PRO A 126 -3.67 3.32 4.60
CA PRO A 126 -4.64 4.28 5.13
C PRO A 126 -5.31 5.14 4.05
N VAL A 127 -5.02 4.94 2.77
CA VAL A 127 -5.50 5.83 1.67
C VAL A 127 -7.01 6.06 1.75
N SER A 128 -7.79 5.02 1.97
CA SER A 128 -9.26 5.13 2.08
C SER A 128 -9.69 5.89 3.35
N VAL A 129 -9.00 5.65 4.47
CA VAL A 129 -9.27 6.33 5.75
C VAL A 129 -8.90 7.81 5.65
N ILE A 130 -7.76 8.13 5.03
CA ILE A 130 -7.32 9.50 4.81
C ILE A 130 -8.26 10.25 3.87
N ALA A 131 -8.76 9.59 2.83
CA ALA A 131 -9.77 10.17 1.95
C ALA A 131 -11.06 10.50 2.72
N ALA A 132 -11.56 9.58 3.54
CA ALA A 132 -12.72 9.80 4.41
C ALA A 132 -12.47 10.93 5.43
N PHE A 133 -11.28 11.00 6.03
CA PHE A 133 -10.90 12.09 6.93
C PHE A 133 -10.91 13.45 6.22
N LYS A 134 -10.44 13.51 4.99
CA LYS A 134 -10.45 14.72 4.18
C LYS A 134 -11.87 15.19 3.88
N GLU A 135 -12.77 14.28 3.54
CA GLU A 135 -14.20 14.56 3.31
C GLU A 135 -14.91 14.99 4.59
N ALA A 136 -14.62 14.32 5.71
CA ALA A 136 -15.17 14.64 7.03
C ALA A 136 -14.52 15.86 7.70
N GLY A 137 -13.51 16.48 7.08
CA GLY A 137 -12.78 17.62 7.64
C GLY A 137 -11.90 17.29 8.86
N VAL A 138 -11.62 16.03 9.10
CA VAL A 138 -10.75 15.57 10.21
C VAL A 138 -9.32 16.01 9.94
N ARG A 139 -8.74 16.73 10.90
CA ARG A 139 -7.37 17.27 10.82
C ARG A 139 -6.63 17.04 12.14
N GLY A 140 -5.32 17.27 12.11
CA GLY A 140 -4.49 17.25 13.31
C GLY A 140 -4.00 15.86 13.70
N ARG A 141 -3.91 15.59 15.01
CA ARG A 141 -3.22 14.44 15.58
C ARG A 141 -3.71 13.09 15.08
N LEU A 142 -5.02 12.91 14.95
CA LEU A 142 -5.58 11.62 14.52
C LEU A 142 -5.14 11.26 13.09
N ARG A 143 -5.16 12.23 12.18
CA ARG A 143 -4.70 12.03 10.82
C ARG A 143 -3.21 11.68 10.80
N LEU A 144 -2.39 12.43 11.55
CA LEU A 144 -0.95 12.15 11.67
C LEU A 144 -0.68 10.74 12.18
N LEU A 145 -1.41 10.30 13.22
CA LEU A 145 -1.23 8.96 13.80
C LEU A 145 -1.51 7.87 12.78
N VAL A 146 -2.58 8.00 12.00
CA VAL A 146 -2.96 7.01 10.98
C VAL A 146 -1.96 7.01 9.82
N GLU A 147 -1.54 8.18 9.31
CA GLU A 147 -0.56 8.28 8.24
C GLU A 147 0.81 7.74 8.67
N ALA A 148 1.27 8.10 9.86
CA ALA A 148 2.56 7.65 10.36
C ALA A 148 2.56 6.18 10.77
N GLU A 149 1.48 5.70 11.41
CA GLU A 149 1.33 4.29 11.79
C GLU A 149 1.46 3.39 10.57
N SER A 150 0.75 3.69 9.48
CA SER A 150 0.81 2.92 8.26
C SER A 150 2.21 2.91 7.61
N LEU A 151 2.90 4.04 7.59
CA LEU A 151 4.27 4.09 7.06
C LEU A 151 5.23 3.18 7.84
N PHE A 152 5.04 3.09 9.16
CA PHE A 152 5.88 2.26 10.02
C PHE A 152 5.44 0.80 10.05
N ASN A 153 4.13 0.49 9.93
CA ASN A 153 3.64 -0.87 9.92
C ASN A 153 4.09 -1.65 8.67
N ASP A 154 4.14 -0.99 7.51
CA ASP A 154 4.67 -1.57 6.27
C ASP A 154 6.12 -2.01 6.46
N SER A 155 6.94 -1.16 7.10
CA SER A 155 8.33 -1.49 7.44
C SER A 155 8.42 -2.66 8.43
N THR A 156 7.54 -2.71 9.42
CA THR A 156 7.48 -3.80 10.42
C THR A 156 7.07 -5.11 9.77
N ALA A 157 6.04 -5.10 8.92
CA ALA A 157 5.59 -6.29 8.21
C ALA A 157 6.63 -6.81 7.20
N ALA A 158 7.41 -5.92 6.58
CA ALA A 158 8.47 -6.32 5.66
C ALA A 158 9.64 -7.04 6.35
N VAL A 159 9.84 -6.85 7.65
CA VAL A 159 10.93 -7.44 8.44
C VAL A 159 10.46 -8.67 9.23
N ALA A 160 9.16 -8.80 9.53
CA ALA A 160 8.58 -9.90 10.29
C ALA A 160 8.49 -11.20 9.49
#